data_7443c87d6e74a18e28a66a244fdde839
#
_entry.id   7443c87d6e74a18e28a66a244fdde839
#
_cell.length_a   1.000
_cell.length_b   1.000
_cell.length_c   1.000
_cell.angle_alpha   90.00
_cell.angle_beta   90.00
_cell.angle_gamma   90.00
#
_symmetry.space_group_name_H-M   'P 1'
#
loop_
_entity.id
_entity.type
_entity.pdbx_description
1 polymer ?
#
loop_
_entity_poly.entity_id
_entity_poly.type
_entity_poly.pdbx_seq_one_letter_code
_entity_poly.pdbx_strand_id
1 'polypeptide(L)'
;QTAQDDVFLYYPRDTAQTQLEARADADPSVLDRMEASYAAYAASRYTAVPDGYDELQTLCDEAKKDQKLTEAADIGDYIRAYLNTNYQYNASAPQPPEGADPIRYFLTESKQGYSVQFASAAVVMFRMFGLPARYVVGYAAPQSLFTQQEDGSWHAILQDDNAHAWAEVYISGQGWTPMEMTPGVLVSAQQADLRTDPLPETQGQDTAPAAGE
;
A
#
# COMPACT_ATOMS: atom_id res chain seq x y z
N GLN A 1 16.00 -27.08 15.52
CA GLN A 1 15.73 -25.68 15.88
C GLN A 1 14.31 -25.42 15.43
N THR A 2 13.38 -25.34 16.36
CA THR A 2 11.97 -25.03 16.08
C THR A 2 11.90 -23.56 15.71
N ALA A 3 11.37 -23.28 14.52
CA ALA A 3 11.00 -21.92 14.12
C ALA A 3 10.01 -21.40 15.16
N GLN A 4 10.29 -20.25 15.71
CA GLN A 4 9.42 -19.56 16.64
C GLN A 4 8.35 -18.90 15.77
N ASP A 5 7.09 -19.27 16.00
CA ASP A 5 5.96 -18.73 15.26
C ASP A 5 5.83 -17.23 15.58
N ASP A 6 6.30 -16.38 14.68
CA ASP A 6 6.06 -14.95 14.76
C ASP A 6 4.60 -14.67 14.41
N VAL A 7 3.80 -14.47 15.45
CA VAL A 7 2.40 -14.04 15.29
C VAL A 7 2.38 -12.56 14.99
N PHE A 8 2.10 -12.19 13.75
CA PHE A 8 1.81 -10.80 13.38
C PHE A 8 0.39 -10.47 13.81
N LEU A 9 0.26 -9.65 14.85
CA LEU A 9 -1.03 -9.09 15.25
C LEU A 9 -1.43 -8.03 14.22
N TYR A 10 -2.37 -8.38 13.38
CA TYR A 10 -3.06 -7.41 12.54
C TYR A 10 -4.03 -6.63 13.44
N TYR A 11 -3.74 -5.37 13.71
CA TYR A 11 -4.69 -4.50 14.39
C TYR A 11 -5.79 -4.13 13.40
N PRO A 12 -7.07 -4.48 13.69
CA PRO A 12 -8.16 -4.01 12.87
C PRO A 12 -8.12 -2.48 12.77
N ARG A 13 -8.40 -1.95 11.59
CA ARG A 13 -8.47 -0.50 11.32
C ARG A 13 -9.32 0.22 12.38
N ASP A 14 -10.38 -0.43 12.83
CA ASP A 14 -11.33 0.04 13.85
C ASP A 14 -10.65 0.32 15.20
N THR A 15 -9.68 -0.49 15.63
CA THR A 15 -9.01 -0.28 16.92
C THR A 15 -8.08 0.93 16.87
N ALA A 16 -7.37 1.13 15.75
CA ALA A 16 -6.54 2.31 15.56
C ALA A 16 -7.40 3.57 15.41
N GLN A 17 -8.51 3.47 14.71
CA GLN A 17 -9.49 4.55 14.53
C GLN A 17 -10.16 4.91 15.85
N THR A 18 -10.63 3.93 16.64
CA THR A 18 -11.20 4.17 17.97
C THR A 18 -10.21 4.85 18.92
N GLN A 19 -8.91 4.50 18.87
CA GLN A 19 -7.89 5.16 19.67
C GLN A 19 -7.60 6.59 19.19
N LEU A 20 -7.68 6.84 17.89
CA LEU A 20 -7.56 8.18 17.31
C LEU A 20 -8.76 9.04 17.68
N GLU A 21 -9.98 8.51 17.58
CA GLU A 21 -11.21 9.18 17.95
C GLU A 21 -11.23 9.52 19.44
N ALA A 22 -10.84 8.61 20.33
CA ALA A 22 -10.71 8.88 21.76
C ALA A 22 -9.69 9.97 22.10
N ARG A 23 -8.66 10.19 21.24
CA ARG A 23 -7.72 11.32 21.37
C ARG A 23 -8.26 12.61 20.74
N ALA A 24 -9.07 12.48 19.68
CA ALA A 24 -9.73 13.61 19.02
C ALA A 24 -10.78 14.28 19.94
N ASP A 25 -11.48 13.50 20.75
CA ASP A 25 -12.41 14.02 21.75
C ASP A 25 -11.76 14.92 22.80
N ALA A 26 -10.43 14.78 23.02
CA ALA A 26 -9.68 15.63 23.94
C ALA A 26 -9.34 17.01 23.35
N ASP A 27 -8.90 17.08 22.10
CA ASP A 27 -8.64 18.34 21.36
C ASP A 27 -8.46 18.03 19.84
N PRO A 28 -9.51 18.19 19.02
CA PRO A 28 -9.45 17.94 17.58
C PRO A 28 -8.34 18.73 16.87
N SER A 29 -8.05 19.97 17.34
CA SER A 29 -7.03 20.82 16.74
C SER A 29 -5.60 20.26 16.90
N VAL A 30 -5.37 19.38 17.87
CA VAL A 30 -4.07 18.69 18.02
C VAL A 30 -3.87 17.68 16.92
N LEU A 31 -4.91 16.90 16.58
CA LEU A 31 -4.83 15.91 15.51
C LEU A 31 -4.59 16.55 14.15
N ASP A 32 -5.32 17.64 13.85
CA ASP A 32 -5.12 18.37 12.59
C ASP A 32 -3.69 18.89 12.46
N ARG A 33 -3.12 19.43 13.56
CA ARG A 33 -1.72 19.89 13.55
C ARG A 33 -0.72 18.75 13.41
N MET A 34 -0.97 17.60 14.05
CA MET A 34 -0.12 16.43 13.94
C MET A 34 -0.18 15.86 12.52
N GLU A 35 -1.38 15.76 11.93
CA GLU A 35 -1.58 15.34 10.55
C GLU A 35 -0.85 16.28 9.58
N ALA A 36 -1.06 17.57 9.67
CA ALA A 36 -0.38 18.56 8.83
C ALA A 36 1.15 18.50 8.96
N SER A 37 1.65 18.32 10.18
CA SER A 37 3.09 18.17 10.45
C SER A 37 3.65 16.89 9.83
N TYR A 38 2.91 15.78 9.95
CA TYR A 38 3.35 14.51 9.38
C TYR A 38 3.26 14.51 7.85
N ALA A 39 2.22 15.11 7.27
CA ALA A 39 2.09 15.30 5.82
C ALA A 39 3.27 16.10 5.26
N ALA A 40 3.66 17.20 5.93
CA ALA A 40 4.83 17.98 5.55
C ALA A 40 6.14 17.17 5.66
N TYR A 41 6.30 16.38 6.72
CA TYR A 41 7.42 15.46 6.87
C TYR A 41 7.45 14.43 5.74
N ALA A 42 6.32 13.75 5.45
CA ALA A 42 6.22 12.77 4.39
C ALA A 42 6.58 13.39 3.03
N ALA A 43 6.04 14.57 2.72
CA ALA A 43 6.36 15.30 1.50
C ALA A 43 7.87 15.64 1.39
N SER A 44 8.51 16.04 2.50
CA SER A 44 9.93 16.38 2.48
C SER A 44 10.87 15.19 2.32
N ARG A 45 10.44 13.98 2.75
CA ARG A 45 11.32 12.81 2.83
C ARG A 45 11.10 11.79 1.73
N TYR A 46 9.87 11.72 1.19
CA TYR A 46 9.45 10.61 0.34
C TYR A 46 9.03 11.01 -1.06
N THR A 47 9.41 12.21 -1.52
CA THR A 47 9.16 12.69 -2.89
C THR A 47 10.43 12.80 -3.74
N ALA A 48 11.61 12.57 -3.16
CA ALA A 48 12.86 12.66 -3.91
C ALA A 48 12.94 11.54 -4.97
N VAL A 49 13.20 11.96 -6.22
CA VAL A 49 13.43 11.07 -7.36
C VAL A 49 14.94 10.95 -7.57
N PRO A 50 15.51 9.73 -7.74
CA PRO A 50 16.91 9.57 -8.08
C PRO A 50 17.23 10.13 -9.47
N ASP A 51 18.49 10.49 -9.71
CA ASP A 51 18.97 10.91 -11.02
C ASP A 51 18.95 9.76 -12.05
N GLY A 52 18.85 10.10 -13.34
CA GLY A 52 18.95 9.14 -14.44
C GLY A 52 17.64 8.46 -14.84
N TYR A 53 16.50 9.05 -14.50
CA TYR A 53 15.17 8.57 -14.88
C TYR A 53 14.39 9.60 -15.74
N ASP A 54 15.08 10.43 -16.51
CA ASP A 54 14.52 11.55 -17.27
C ASP A 54 13.41 11.13 -18.25
N GLU A 55 13.58 9.98 -18.92
CA GLU A 55 12.57 9.44 -19.84
C GLU A 55 11.29 9.03 -19.10
N LEU A 56 11.43 8.41 -17.93
CA LEU A 56 10.30 8.02 -17.11
C LEU A 56 9.61 9.25 -16.50
N GLN A 57 10.37 10.28 -16.13
CA GLN A 57 9.83 11.56 -15.67
C GLN A 57 8.99 12.23 -16.77
N THR A 58 9.50 12.28 -18.00
CA THR A 58 8.77 12.83 -19.15
C THR A 58 7.46 12.09 -19.36
N LEU A 59 7.47 10.76 -19.34
CA LEU A 59 6.27 9.93 -19.48
C LEU A 59 5.25 10.24 -18.37
N CYS A 60 5.67 10.37 -17.13
CA CYS A 60 4.77 10.70 -16.01
C CYS A 60 4.18 12.11 -16.16
N ASP A 61 4.98 13.08 -16.58
CA ASP A 61 4.55 14.46 -16.79
C ASP A 61 3.51 14.58 -17.93
N GLU A 62 3.73 13.88 -19.04
CA GLU A 62 2.79 13.78 -20.14
C GLU A 62 1.49 13.12 -19.69
N ALA A 63 1.55 11.98 -19.02
CA ALA A 63 0.37 11.28 -18.51
C ALA A 63 -0.43 12.15 -17.53
N LYS A 64 0.25 12.84 -16.62
CA LYS A 64 -0.39 13.75 -15.65
C LYS A 64 -1.18 14.86 -16.36
N LYS A 65 -0.62 15.42 -17.44
CA LYS A 65 -1.24 16.48 -18.22
C LYS A 65 -2.40 15.96 -19.06
N ASP A 66 -2.17 14.88 -19.82
CA ASP A 66 -3.11 14.40 -20.84
C ASP A 66 -4.32 13.71 -20.22
N GLN A 67 -4.13 12.98 -19.14
CA GLN A 67 -5.18 12.25 -18.43
C GLN A 67 -5.71 13.01 -17.20
N LYS A 68 -5.14 14.20 -16.88
CA LYS A 68 -5.53 15.03 -15.73
C LYS A 68 -5.46 14.26 -14.39
N LEU A 69 -4.42 13.46 -14.24
CA LEU A 69 -4.21 12.64 -13.04
C LEU A 69 -3.84 13.53 -11.83
N THR A 70 -4.74 13.63 -10.88
CA THR A 70 -4.57 14.43 -9.64
C THR A 70 -4.76 13.61 -8.39
N GLU A 71 -5.64 12.63 -8.44
CA GLU A 71 -5.96 11.79 -7.29
C GLU A 71 -5.01 10.59 -7.19
N ALA A 72 -4.64 10.23 -5.97
CA ALA A 72 -3.70 9.13 -5.72
C ALA A 72 -4.21 7.79 -6.27
N ALA A 73 -5.53 7.56 -6.27
CA ALA A 73 -6.14 6.36 -6.82
C ALA A 73 -5.97 6.28 -8.35
N ASP A 74 -6.26 7.38 -9.06
CA ASP A 74 -6.15 7.43 -10.53
C ASP A 74 -4.68 7.29 -10.98
N ILE A 75 -3.76 7.92 -10.24
CA ILE A 75 -2.31 7.77 -10.45
C ILE A 75 -1.89 6.32 -10.22
N GLY A 76 -2.38 5.69 -9.16
CA GLY A 76 -2.12 4.28 -8.85
C GLY A 76 -2.61 3.34 -9.95
N ASP A 77 -3.81 3.56 -10.46
CA ASP A 77 -4.38 2.77 -11.55
C ASP A 77 -3.57 2.95 -12.86
N TYR A 78 -3.16 4.17 -13.16
CA TYR A 78 -2.27 4.46 -14.30
C TYR A 78 -0.94 3.72 -14.18
N ILE A 79 -0.25 3.83 -13.03
CA ILE A 79 1.06 3.19 -12.81
C ILE A 79 0.91 1.67 -12.92
N ARG A 80 -0.13 1.09 -12.31
CA ARG A 80 -0.41 -0.35 -12.37
C ARG A 80 -0.63 -0.80 -13.81
N ALA A 81 -1.46 -0.09 -14.56
CA ALA A 81 -1.73 -0.40 -15.97
C ALA A 81 -0.46 -0.30 -16.81
N TYR A 82 0.34 0.75 -16.62
CA TYR A 82 1.60 0.94 -17.32
C TYR A 82 2.59 -0.19 -17.04
N LEU A 83 2.81 -0.52 -15.76
CA LEU A 83 3.74 -1.57 -15.35
C LEU A 83 3.28 -2.94 -15.86
N ASN A 84 2.00 -3.27 -15.72
CA ASN A 84 1.45 -4.57 -16.15
C ASN A 84 1.42 -4.74 -17.67
N THR A 85 1.37 -3.64 -18.43
CA THR A 85 1.39 -3.69 -19.90
C THR A 85 2.81 -3.82 -20.46
N ASN A 86 3.78 -3.18 -19.83
CA ASN A 86 5.12 -3.04 -20.39
C ASN A 86 6.16 -3.99 -19.77
N TYR A 87 5.83 -4.64 -18.65
CA TYR A 87 6.77 -5.50 -17.91
C TYR A 87 6.13 -6.84 -17.55
N GLN A 88 6.98 -7.87 -17.49
CA GLN A 88 6.54 -9.25 -17.23
C GLN A 88 6.96 -9.68 -15.82
N TYR A 89 6.03 -10.29 -15.08
CA TYR A 89 6.37 -10.97 -13.83
C TYR A 89 7.22 -12.22 -14.10
N ASN A 90 8.37 -12.29 -13.43
CA ASN A 90 9.26 -13.45 -13.46
C ASN A 90 9.97 -13.59 -12.11
N ALA A 91 9.64 -14.62 -11.33
CA ALA A 91 10.28 -14.90 -10.04
C ALA A 91 11.79 -15.19 -10.18
N SER A 92 12.24 -15.62 -11.39
CA SER A 92 13.64 -15.86 -11.74
C SER A 92 14.18 -14.78 -12.69
N ALA A 93 13.78 -13.53 -12.49
CA ALA A 93 14.20 -12.43 -13.35
C ALA A 93 15.73 -12.29 -13.41
N PRO A 94 16.28 -11.90 -14.57
CA PRO A 94 17.72 -11.67 -14.72
C PRO A 94 18.24 -10.65 -13.69
N GLN A 95 19.41 -10.96 -13.12
CA GLN A 95 20.07 -10.02 -12.22
C GLN A 95 20.73 -8.89 -13.02
N PRO A 96 20.72 -7.66 -12.49
CA PRO A 96 21.44 -6.55 -13.13
C PRO A 96 22.94 -6.82 -13.16
N PRO A 97 23.67 -6.28 -14.14
CA PRO A 97 25.13 -6.29 -14.13
C PRO A 97 25.69 -5.64 -12.85
N GLU A 98 26.90 -6.04 -12.46
CA GLU A 98 27.56 -5.47 -11.30
C GLU A 98 27.70 -3.93 -11.44
N GLY A 99 27.27 -3.19 -10.40
CA GLY A 99 27.30 -1.73 -10.38
C GLY A 99 26.17 -1.04 -11.15
N ALA A 100 25.30 -1.78 -11.85
CA ALA A 100 24.14 -1.19 -12.50
C ALA A 100 23.03 -0.89 -11.47
N ASP A 101 22.25 0.16 -11.73
CA ASP A 101 21.02 0.43 -10.98
C ASP A 101 19.96 -0.65 -11.29
N PRO A 102 19.52 -1.44 -10.29
CA PRO A 102 18.57 -2.54 -10.52
C PRO A 102 17.22 -2.10 -11.06
N ILE A 103 16.74 -0.94 -10.64
CA ILE A 103 15.43 -0.44 -11.07
C ILE A 103 15.53 0.04 -12.52
N ARG A 104 16.59 0.76 -12.84
CA ARG A 104 16.84 1.22 -14.21
C ARG A 104 17.01 0.02 -15.15
N TYR A 105 17.80 -0.99 -14.76
CA TYR A 105 17.96 -2.21 -15.52
C TYR A 105 16.60 -2.91 -15.77
N PHE A 106 15.74 -3.00 -14.76
CA PHE A 106 14.39 -3.52 -14.92
C PHE A 106 13.58 -2.69 -15.92
N LEU A 107 13.61 -1.37 -15.80
CA LEU A 107 12.79 -0.46 -16.61
C LEU A 107 13.27 -0.37 -18.08
N THR A 108 14.55 -0.50 -18.35
CA THR A 108 15.10 -0.24 -19.69
C THR A 108 15.53 -1.49 -20.44
N GLU A 109 16.01 -2.54 -19.74
CA GLU A 109 16.67 -3.68 -20.35
C GLU A 109 15.92 -5.00 -20.12
N SER A 110 15.85 -5.48 -18.87
CA SER A 110 15.29 -6.81 -18.61
C SER A 110 13.80 -6.91 -18.89
N LYS A 111 13.03 -5.86 -18.60
CA LYS A 111 11.57 -5.82 -18.69
C LYS A 111 10.88 -6.94 -17.89
N GLN A 112 11.63 -7.64 -17.04
CA GLN A 112 11.19 -8.75 -16.23
C GLN A 112 11.62 -8.56 -14.79
N GLY A 113 10.71 -8.81 -13.85
CA GLY A 113 10.95 -8.66 -12.42
C GLY A 113 9.90 -9.39 -11.58
N TYR A 114 10.10 -9.35 -10.29
CA TYR A 114 9.15 -9.81 -9.28
C TYR A 114 8.74 -8.63 -8.38
N SER A 115 8.07 -8.86 -7.27
CA SER A 115 7.49 -7.80 -6.44
C SER A 115 8.47 -6.65 -6.10
N VAL A 116 9.74 -6.97 -5.88
CA VAL A 116 10.78 -5.98 -5.56
C VAL A 116 10.94 -4.93 -6.66
N GLN A 117 11.07 -5.36 -7.94
CA GLN A 117 11.24 -4.45 -9.07
C GLN A 117 9.96 -3.65 -9.34
N PHE A 118 8.80 -4.30 -9.31
CA PHE A 118 7.50 -3.62 -9.50
C PHE A 118 7.24 -2.57 -8.43
N ALA A 119 7.44 -2.92 -7.16
CA ALA A 119 7.26 -2.00 -6.04
C ALA A 119 8.25 -0.82 -6.11
N SER A 120 9.52 -1.09 -6.42
CA SER A 120 10.55 -0.05 -6.51
C SER A 120 10.30 0.92 -7.66
N ALA A 121 9.95 0.40 -8.84
CA ALA A 121 9.58 1.22 -9.99
C ALA A 121 8.34 2.08 -9.70
N ALA A 122 7.33 1.49 -9.06
CA ALA A 122 6.13 2.21 -8.65
C ALA A 122 6.43 3.36 -7.68
N VAL A 123 7.30 3.14 -6.69
CA VAL A 123 7.70 4.20 -5.75
C VAL A 123 8.34 5.38 -6.49
N VAL A 124 9.24 5.10 -7.46
CA VAL A 124 9.86 6.14 -8.28
C VAL A 124 8.80 6.91 -9.07
N MET A 125 7.86 6.19 -9.74
CA MET A 125 6.79 6.81 -10.51
C MET A 125 5.84 7.65 -9.64
N PHE A 126 5.39 7.15 -8.48
CA PHE A 126 4.56 7.92 -7.55
C PHE A 126 5.23 9.24 -7.15
N ARG A 127 6.54 9.21 -6.87
CA ARG A 127 7.32 10.42 -6.54
C ARG A 127 7.39 11.40 -7.71
N MET A 128 7.48 10.91 -8.95
CA MET A 128 7.41 11.73 -10.16
C MET A 128 6.04 12.41 -10.33
N PHE A 129 4.97 11.75 -9.92
CA PHE A 129 3.64 12.39 -9.84
C PHE A 129 3.51 13.39 -8.67
N GLY A 130 4.52 13.47 -7.79
CA GLY A 130 4.54 14.37 -6.64
C GLY A 130 3.91 13.78 -5.36
N LEU A 131 3.62 12.48 -5.36
CA LEU A 131 3.08 11.78 -4.19
C LEU A 131 4.22 11.26 -3.31
N PRO A 132 4.16 11.48 -1.98
CA PRO A 132 5.10 10.85 -1.07
C PRO A 132 4.91 9.34 -1.10
N ALA A 133 5.95 8.61 -1.50
CA ALA A 133 5.89 7.16 -1.65
C ALA A 133 7.10 6.46 -1.02
N ARG A 134 6.87 5.28 -0.44
CA ARG A 134 7.90 4.44 0.17
C ARG A 134 7.80 2.99 -0.28
N TYR A 135 8.95 2.33 -0.29
CA TYR A 135 9.08 0.91 -0.53
C TYR A 135 8.89 0.15 0.79
N VAL A 136 8.10 -0.92 0.76
CA VAL A 136 7.82 -1.75 1.92
C VAL A 136 8.06 -3.21 1.56
N VAL A 137 8.62 -3.96 2.50
CA VAL A 137 8.79 -5.42 2.44
C VAL A 137 8.07 -6.08 3.60
N GLY A 138 7.54 -7.26 3.37
CA GLY A 138 6.84 -8.05 4.36
C GLY A 138 6.37 -9.37 3.77
N TYR A 139 5.23 -9.83 4.21
CA TYR A 139 4.61 -11.06 3.74
C TYR A 139 3.21 -10.79 3.22
N ALA A 140 2.86 -11.39 2.09
CA ALA A 140 1.50 -11.40 1.58
C ALA A 140 0.77 -12.65 2.08
N ALA A 141 -0.30 -12.46 2.84
CA ALA A 141 -1.12 -13.54 3.38
C ALA A 141 -2.49 -13.59 2.68
N PRO A 142 -2.65 -14.34 1.56
CA PRO A 142 -3.95 -14.49 0.94
C PRO A 142 -4.94 -15.19 1.87
N GLN A 143 -6.22 -14.89 1.74
CA GLN A 143 -7.28 -15.44 2.59
C GLN A 143 -7.28 -16.98 2.67
N SER A 144 -6.82 -17.64 1.60
CA SER A 144 -6.73 -19.12 1.55
C SER A 144 -5.74 -19.72 2.55
N LEU A 145 -4.82 -18.95 3.10
CA LEU A 145 -3.89 -19.39 4.14
C LEU A 145 -4.49 -19.35 5.55
N PHE A 146 -5.59 -18.62 5.74
CA PHE A 146 -6.18 -18.47 7.06
C PHE A 146 -7.10 -19.65 7.39
N THR A 147 -6.90 -20.21 8.58
CA THR A 147 -7.73 -21.28 9.15
C THR A 147 -8.38 -20.78 10.43
N GLN A 148 -9.70 -20.90 10.51
CA GLN A 148 -10.42 -20.54 11.74
C GLN A 148 -10.17 -21.57 12.83
N GLN A 149 -9.86 -21.10 14.03
CA GLN A 149 -9.64 -21.90 15.22
C GLN A 149 -10.95 -22.09 16.01
N GLU A 150 -10.93 -23.00 16.98
CA GLU A 150 -12.10 -23.29 17.84
C GLU A 150 -12.53 -22.07 18.69
N ASP A 151 -11.60 -21.18 19.01
CA ASP A 151 -11.86 -19.94 19.76
C ASP A 151 -12.36 -18.79 18.89
N GLY A 152 -12.57 -19.02 17.58
CA GLY A 152 -13.03 -18.05 16.61
C GLY A 152 -11.93 -17.18 16.02
N SER A 153 -10.68 -17.31 16.45
CA SER A 153 -9.53 -16.61 15.84
C SER A 153 -9.18 -17.20 14.47
N TRP A 154 -8.41 -16.43 13.67
CA TRP A 154 -7.93 -16.86 12.37
C TRP A 154 -6.41 -16.91 12.39
N HIS A 155 -5.84 -18.05 12.00
CA HIS A 155 -4.41 -18.24 11.93
C HIS A 155 -3.97 -18.51 10.50
N ALA A 156 -2.80 -17.96 10.12
CA ALA A 156 -2.11 -18.28 8.88
C ALA A 156 -0.64 -18.61 9.18
N ILE A 157 -0.12 -19.61 8.51
CA ILE A 157 1.32 -19.92 8.53
C ILE A 157 1.92 -19.31 7.28
N LEU A 158 2.87 -18.39 7.45
CA LEU A 158 3.59 -17.75 6.37
C LEU A 158 4.94 -18.43 6.17
N GLN A 159 5.32 -18.61 4.92
CA GLN A 159 6.58 -19.21 4.48
C GLN A 159 7.36 -18.20 3.65
N ASP A 160 8.60 -18.53 3.30
CA ASP A 160 9.46 -17.64 2.51
C ASP A 160 8.85 -17.26 1.14
N ASP A 161 8.07 -18.15 0.54
CA ASP A 161 7.34 -17.86 -0.72
C ASP A 161 6.24 -16.81 -0.55
N ASN A 162 5.84 -16.49 0.68
CA ASN A 162 4.92 -15.39 0.97
C ASN A 162 5.64 -14.05 1.12
N ALA A 163 6.99 -14.03 1.07
CA ALA A 163 7.74 -12.78 1.09
C ALA A 163 7.34 -11.89 -0.10
N HIS A 164 7.07 -10.64 0.19
CA HIS A 164 6.50 -9.71 -0.78
C HIS A 164 7.00 -8.29 -0.57
N ALA A 165 6.95 -7.50 -1.64
CA ALA A 165 7.24 -6.07 -1.60
C ALA A 165 6.12 -5.29 -2.30
N TRP A 166 5.79 -4.11 -1.75
CA TRP A 166 4.79 -3.22 -2.33
C TRP A 166 5.18 -1.75 -2.14
N ALA A 167 4.49 -0.87 -2.83
CA ALA A 167 4.59 0.57 -2.59
C ALA A 167 3.55 1.01 -1.57
N GLU A 168 3.87 2.01 -0.77
CA GLU A 168 2.89 2.76 0.00
C GLU A 168 2.96 4.23 -0.36
N VAL A 169 1.79 4.87 -0.50
CA VAL A 169 1.63 6.30 -0.77
C VAL A 169 1.00 6.97 0.45
N TYR A 170 1.55 8.10 0.85
CA TYR A 170 0.94 8.88 1.92
C TYR A 170 -0.20 9.73 1.37
N ILE A 171 -1.39 9.49 1.90
CA ILE A 171 -2.61 10.22 1.56
C ILE A 171 -3.06 10.96 2.83
N SER A 172 -3.19 12.29 2.74
CA SER A 172 -3.61 13.10 3.87
C SER A 172 -4.98 12.65 4.39
N GLY A 173 -5.11 12.51 5.72
CA GLY A 173 -6.30 11.97 6.38
C GLY A 173 -6.44 10.44 6.35
N GLN A 174 -5.66 9.74 5.52
CA GLN A 174 -5.68 8.27 5.46
C GLN A 174 -4.36 7.62 5.93
N GLY A 175 -3.25 8.38 5.86
CA GLY A 175 -1.92 7.89 6.19
C GLY A 175 -1.27 7.11 5.05
N TRP A 176 -0.35 6.20 5.39
CA TRP A 176 0.33 5.34 4.43
C TRP A 176 -0.62 4.26 3.90
N THR A 177 -0.93 4.36 2.61
CA THR A 177 -1.88 3.48 1.92
C THR A 177 -1.12 2.53 1.00
N PRO A 178 -1.28 1.20 1.15
CA PRO A 178 -0.65 0.21 0.29
C PRO A 178 -1.12 0.31 -1.15
N MET A 179 -0.18 0.22 -2.09
CA MET A 179 -0.40 0.23 -3.54
C MET A 179 0.29 -0.98 -4.16
N GLU A 180 -0.49 -2.02 -4.45
CA GLU A 180 0.02 -3.24 -5.10
C GLU A 180 0.18 -3.03 -6.61
N MET A 181 1.37 -3.30 -7.13
CA MET A 181 1.72 -3.12 -8.54
C MET A 181 2.20 -4.39 -9.23
N THR A 182 2.34 -5.48 -8.47
CA THR A 182 2.83 -6.76 -9.01
C THR A 182 1.73 -7.47 -9.81
N PRO A 183 1.99 -7.87 -11.07
CA PRO A 183 1.03 -8.60 -11.86
C PRO A 183 0.59 -9.92 -11.20
N GLY A 184 -0.70 -10.23 -11.24
CA GLY A 184 -1.26 -11.49 -10.73
C GLY A 184 -1.43 -11.55 -9.22
N VAL A 185 -0.96 -10.57 -8.46
CA VAL A 185 -1.29 -10.46 -7.05
C VAL A 185 -2.68 -9.83 -6.94
N LEU A 186 -3.61 -10.58 -6.34
CA LEU A 186 -4.97 -10.09 -6.13
C LEU A 186 -4.89 -8.93 -5.14
N VAL A 187 -5.30 -7.77 -5.61
CA VAL A 187 -5.56 -6.61 -4.76
C VAL A 187 -6.65 -7.03 -3.78
N SER A 188 -6.31 -7.18 -2.50
CA SER A 188 -7.32 -7.42 -1.48
C SER A 188 -8.31 -6.26 -1.48
N ALA A 189 -9.56 -6.52 -1.10
CA ALA A 189 -10.69 -5.58 -1.15
C ALA A 189 -10.43 -4.20 -0.51
N GLN A 190 -9.35 -4.03 0.23
CA GLN A 190 -8.91 -2.76 0.82
C GLN A 190 -8.52 -1.67 -0.19
N GLN A 191 -8.13 -2.02 -1.43
CA GLN A 191 -7.89 -1.02 -2.49
C GLN A 191 -9.18 -0.64 -3.24
N ALA A 192 -10.24 -1.45 -3.12
CA ALA A 192 -11.55 -1.12 -3.68
C ALA A 192 -12.27 -0.01 -2.89
N ASP A 193 -11.89 0.19 -1.64
CA ASP A 193 -12.55 1.09 -0.67
C ASP A 193 -11.97 2.52 -0.64
N LEU A 194 -11.04 2.83 -1.54
CA LEU A 194 -10.53 4.21 -1.71
C LEU A 194 -11.55 5.15 -2.39
N ARG A 195 -12.66 4.62 -2.85
CA ARG A 195 -13.82 5.39 -3.27
C ARG A 195 -14.73 5.53 -2.06
N THR A 196 -14.84 6.74 -1.57
CA THR A 196 -15.66 7.18 -0.44
C THR A 196 -17.13 6.76 -0.58
N ASP A 197 -17.45 5.54 -0.20
CA ASP A 197 -18.82 5.17 0.16
C ASP A 197 -18.96 5.33 1.67
N PRO A 198 -19.99 6.02 2.16
CA PRO A 198 -20.22 6.19 3.58
C PRO A 198 -20.44 4.82 4.23
N LEU A 199 -19.81 4.61 5.39
CA LEU A 199 -19.99 3.42 6.22
C LEU A 199 -21.47 3.12 6.41
N PRO A 200 -21.92 1.86 6.27
CA PRO A 200 -23.28 1.51 6.60
C PRO A 200 -23.54 1.79 8.07
N GLU A 201 -24.56 2.62 8.34
CA GLU A 201 -25.01 2.91 9.70
C GLU A 201 -25.33 1.59 10.42
N THR A 202 -24.60 1.29 11.49
CA THR A 202 -24.94 0.20 12.41
C THR A 202 -26.27 0.52 13.04
N GLN A 203 -27.34 -0.13 12.58
CA GLN A 203 -28.63 -0.12 13.28
C GLN A 203 -28.42 -0.81 14.63
N GLY A 204 -28.35 0.01 15.69
CA GLY A 204 -28.39 -0.46 17.05
C GLY A 204 -29.68 -1.24 17.31
N GLN A 205 -29.58 -2.54 17.47
CA GLN A 205 -30.63 -3.33 18.07
C GLN A 205 -30.52 -3.21 19.59
N ASP A 206 -31.20 -2.18 20.13
CA ASP A 206 -31.57 -2.14 21.52
C ASP A 206 -32.63 -3.22 21.76
N THR A 207 -32.23 -4.36 22.28
CA THR A 207 -33.16 -5.29 22.95
C THR A 207 -32.78 -5.35 24.41
N ALA A 208 -33.38 -4.45 25.19
CA ALA A 208 -33.46 -4.61 26.63
C ALA A 208 -34.34 -5.81 26.99
N PRO A 209 -33.94 -6.71 27.90
CA PRO A 209 -34.81 -7.76 28.38
C PRO A 209 -35.86 -7.15 29.36
N ALA A 210 -37.10 -7.40 29.06
CA ALA A 210 -38.24 -7.08 29.94
C ALA A 210 -38.10 -7.85 31.27
N ALA A 211 -38.20 -7.12 32.38
CA ALA A 211 -38.41 -7.70 33.70
C ALA A 211 -39.77 -8.31 33.74
N GLY A 212 -39.87 -9.63 33.97
CA GLY A 212 -41.05 -10.35 34.25
C GLY A 212 -41.23 -10.54 35.76
N GLU A 213 -42.41 -10.37 36.23
CA GLU A 213 -42.91 -10.58 37.59
C GLU A 213 -42.68 -12.00 38.12
#